data_a79855141f0ad94963e177e38e24b281
#
_entry.id   a79855141f0ad94963e177e38e24b281
#
_cell.length_a   1.000
_cell.length_b   1.000
_cell.length_c   1.000
_cell.angle_alpha   90.00
_cell.angle_beta   90.00
_cell.angle_gamma   90.00
#
_symmetry.space_group_name_H-M   'P 1'
#
loop_
_entity.id
_entity.type
_entity.pdbx_description
1 polymer ?
#
loop_
_entity_poly.entity_id
_entity_poly.type
_entity_poly.pdbx_seq_one_letter_code
_entity_poly.pdbx_strand_id
1 'polypeptide(L)'
;MIHTRKYIAAIASLLCVGAATLFAAAERPNVILIVCDDLNTDLQGYGGHPQVQTPNLQRLMDSATTFMSAHCNIPICAPSRSSFLTGVYPHHSNNFGFDRWYENEILQNTHTIFSHFKANGYHVLGTGKLMHHNYGREWSEFKHDADYGPYALDGEERVPHPEVPQPMRDDFGWVDGSYGPLVPIEGVDYGDGKAYRWGTGNWRGNRDLHFDEDGKRLDPTADEQNGQWAMERLQQLAAGESEQPFLMAVGFLRPHTPLIVDQRFFDLYPRESLELPTILENDAEDTFLIESRGGNDRGRKIYESLLASYPDREEALKRWVQAYLACVSSVDELIGGIVDVVDRTGLKENTIIVVTSDHGWGNGEKDYVYKNALWEESTRVPLIIRVPGVSVPGSESEHPVSLIDLFPTLIDLCGLPTETRRNEKGASLDGFSLRPLIADPATDNWAGPDAALTAIHKWKETDPARQSYSLRTKEWRYIRYHNGDEELYDCTKDPYEWHNLALQKKYRPVLKDFRKRLDARISL
;
A
#
# COMPACT_ATOMS: atom_id res chain seq x y z
N MET A 1 91.96 -15.78 -16.21
CA MET A 1 91.31 -14.48 -15.92
C MET A 1 89.83 -14.70 -15.88
N ILE A 2 89.42 -15.11 -14.78
CA ILE A 2 88.11 -15.61 -14.39
C ILE A 2 87.67 -14.72 -13.21
N HIS A 3 86.40 -14.46 -13.09
CA HIS A 3 85.68 -13.72 -12.04
C HIS A 3 85.35 -12.24 -12.39
N THR A 4 84.16 -12.11 -12.96
CA THR A 4 83.19 -11.01 -12.61
C THR A 4 81.90 -11.14 -13.41
N ARG A 5 81.08 -12.14 -13.13
CA ARG A 5 79.68 -12.24 -13.60
C ARG A 5 78.86 -13.04 -12.60
N LYS A 6 78.52 -12.47 -11.46
CA LYS A 6 77.51 -12.96 -10.54
C LYS A 6 77.24 -11.83 -9.55
N TYR A 7 76.34 -10.90 -9.85
CA TYR A 7 75.65 -10.03 -8.88
C TYR A 7 74.75 -8.98 -9.57
N ILE A 8 74.01 -9.39 -10.60
CA ILE A 8 72.92 -8.54 -11.15
C ILE A 8 71.70 -9.46 -11.49
N ALA A 9 71.25 -10.20 -10.49
CA ALA A 9 70.03 -11.02 -10.69
C ALA A 9 69.21 -11.17 -9.39
N ALA A 10 69.29 -10.20 -8.45
CA ALA A 10 68.59 -10.31 -7.16
C ALA A 10 67.87 -9.04 -6.71
N ILE A 11 67.55 -8.07 -7.60
CA ILE A 11 66.79 -6.88 -7.21
C ILE A 11 65.58 -6.60 -8.17
N ALA A 12 65.13 -7.59 -8.89
CA ALA A 12 63.92 -7.46 -9.76
C ALA A 12 62.70 -8.29 -9.30
N SER A 13 62.70 -8.84 -8.08
CA SER A 13 61.62 -9.72 -7.59
C SER A 13 60.96 -9.23 -6.29
N LEU A 14 61.00 -7.94 -5.98
CA LEU A 14 60.40 -7.43 -4.73
C LEU A 14 59.55 -6.13 -4.94
N LEU A 15 58.92 -5.95 -6.10
CA LEU A 15 58.01 -4.82 -6.35
C LEU A 15 56.72 -5.21 -7.08
N CYS A 16 56.27 -6.46 -6.90
CA CYS A 16 54.94 -6.93 -7.32
C CYS A 16 54.18 -7.46 -6.11
N VAL A 17 54.16 -6.71 -4.99
CA VAL A 17 53.26 -7.00 -3.87
C VAL A 17 52.44 -5.75 -3.62
N GLY A 18 51.15 -5.86 -3.90
CA GLY A 18 50.14 -5.02 -3.27
C GLY A 18 49.57 -3.86 -4.06
N ALA A 19 49.10 -4.08 -5.29
CA ALA A 19 47.89 -3.38 -5.74
C ALA A 19 46.70 -4.35 -5.57
N ALA A 20 46.47 -4.81 -4.35
CA ALA A 20 45.13 -5.20 -3.95
C ALA A 20 44.34 -3.88 -3.96
N THR A 21 43.69 -3.58 -5.09
CA THR A 21 42.58 -2.66 -5.12
C THR A 21 41.63 -3.13 -4.03
N LEU A 22 41.61 -2.44 -2.90
CA LEU A 22 40.48 -2.40 -2.02
C LEU A 22 39.31 -1.95 -2.90
N PHE A 23 38.57 -2.88 -3.49
CA PHE A 23 37.19 -2.63 -3.83
C PHE A 23 36.55 -2.30 -2.45
N ALA A 24 36.34 -1.02 -2.19
CA ALA A 24 35.43 -0.59 -1.16
C ALA A 24 34.17 -1.42 -1.42
N ALA A 25 33.77 -2.26 -0.49
CA ALA A 25 32.49 -2.95 -0.58
C ALA A 25 31.48 -1.82 -0.83
N ALA A 26 30.76 -1.92 -1.95
CA ALA A 26 29.76 -0.90 -2.29
C ALA A 26 28.89 -0.72 -1.05
N GLU A 27 28.80 0.51 -0.57
CA GLU A 27 28.05 0.81 0.63
C GLU A 27 26.60 0.39 0.41
N ARG A 28 26.07 -0.45 1.28
CA ARG A 28 24.71 -0.96 1.15
C ARG A 28 23.72 0.21 1.20
N PRO A 29 22.75 0.29 0.27
CA PRO A 29 21.83 1.42 0.25
C PRO A 29 20.92 1.41 1.48
N ASN A 30 20.53 2.59 1.93
CA ASN A 30 19.42 2.75 2.86
C ASN A 30 18.09 2.48 2.14
N VAL A 31 17.06 2.15 2.91
CA VAL A 31 15.72 1.91 2.37
C VAL A 31 14.70 2.72 3.17
N ILE A 32 13.81 3.42 2.47
CA ILE A 32 12.60 4.02 3.02
C ILE A 32 11.41 3.32 2.35
N LEU A 33 10.59 2.66 3.17
CA LEU A 33 9.35 1.99 2.75
C LEU A 33 8.15 2.75 3.33
N ILE A 34 7.36 3.39 2.48
CA ILE A 34 6.14 4.09 2.86
C ILE A 34 4.94 3.27 2.39
N VAL A 35 4.05 2.92 3.32
CA VAL A 35 2.84 2.13 3.05
C VAL A 35 1.63 2.91 3.52
N CYS A 36 0.76 3.32 2.60
CA CYS A 36 -0.54 3.89 2.92
C CYS A 36 -1.58 2.78 3.11
N ASP A 37 -2.68 3.10 3.78
CA ASP A 37 -3.81 2.18 3.98
C ASP A 37 -4.99 2.62 3.11
N ASP A 38 -5.54 1.71 2.32
CA ASP A 38 -6.65 1.98 1.39
C ASP A 38 -6.33 2.97 0.24
N LEU A 39 -5.07 3.24 -0.06
CA LEU A 39 -4.72 4.15 -1.15
C LEU A 39 -4.84 3.43 -2.50
N ASN A 40 -5.84 3.84 -3.29
CA ASN A 40 -6.00 3.39 -4.67
C ASN A 40 -5.10 4.20 -5.63
N THR A 41 -5.34 4.09 -6.92
CA THR A 41 -4.57 4.77 -7.95
C THR A 41 -5.11 6.17 -8.31
N ASP A 42 -5.95 6.76 -7.48
CA ASP A 42 -6.35 8.18 -7.59
C ASP A 42 -5.17 9.08 -7.20
N LEU A 43 -4.17 9.10 -8.07
CA LEU A 43 -2.95 9.90 -7.95
C LEU A 43 -2.70 10.65 -9.26
N GLN A 44 -2.20 11.86 -9.12
CA GLN A 44 -1.79 12.67 -10.26
C GLN A 44 -0.70 11.92 -11.05
N GLY A 45 -0.87 11.81 -12.37
CA GLY A 45 0.05 11.06 -13.23
C GLY A 45 -0.15 9.53 -13.24
N TYR A 46 -1.04 8.98 -12.39
CA TYR A 46 -1.28 7.53 -12.34
C TYR A 46 -2.52 7.08 -13.15
N GLY A 47 -3.23 8.02 -13.76
CA GLY A 47 -4.45 7.76 -14.54
C GLY A 47 -5.71 7.55 -13.70
N GLY A 48 -5.69 7.99 -12.43
CA GLY A 48 -6.85 7.97 -11.54
C GLY A 48 -7.76 9.18 -11.70
N HIS A 49 -8.34 9.65 -10.61
CA HIS A 49 -9.30 10.77 -10.62
C HIS A 49 -8.69 12.04 -11.24
N PRO A 50 -9.32 12.67 -12.26
CA PRO A 50 -8.70 13.75 -13.04
C PRO A 50 -8.41 15.02 -12.23
N GLN A 51 -9.12 15.24 -11.13
CA GLN A 51 -8.97 16.43 -10.29
C GLN A 51 -8.09 16.18 -9.05
N VAL A 52 -7.58 14.98 -8.84
CA VAL A 52 -6.73 14.66 -7.68
C VAL A 52 -5.48 15.55 -7.64
N GLN A 53 -5.12 16.01 -6.45
CA GLN A 53 -3.96 16.87 -6.23
C GLN A 53 -2.94 16.15 -5.34
N THR A 54 -1.92 15.56 -5.99
CA THR A 54 -0.81 14.85 -5.34
C THR A 54 0.54 15.28 -5.94
N PRO A 55 0.89 16.57 -5.85
CA PRO A 55 2.07 17.13 -6.50
C PRO A 55 3.39 16.54 -5.97
N ASN A 56 3.42 16.04 -4.73
CA ASN A 56 4.62 15.48 -4.14
C ASN A 56 4.89 14.06 -4.65
N LEU A 57 3.84 13.24 -4.77
CA LEU A 57 3.92 11.92 -5.40
C LEU A 57 4.29 12.05 -6.88
N GLN A 58 3.71 13.02 -7.61
CA GLN A 58 4.10 13.31 -8.99
C GLN A 58 5.60 13.62 -9.07
N ARG A 59 6.11 14.50 -8.22
CA ARG A 59 7.55 14.84 -8.18
C ARG A 59 8.42 13.61 -7.85
N LEU A 60 7.96 12.70 -7.00
CA LEU A 60 8.67 11.45 -6.73
C LEU A 60 8.67 10.56 -7.98
N MET A 61 7.53 10.39 -8.66
CA MET A 61 7.42 9.63 -9.91
C MET A 61 8.35 10.18 -10.99
N ASP A 62 8.49 11.50 -11.12
CA ASP A 62 9.41 12.14 -12.07
C ASP A 62 10.89 11.72 -11.87
N SER A 63 11.25 11.14 -10.73
CA SER A 63 12.59 10.67 -10.39
C SER A 63 12.69 9.16 -10.12
N ALA A 64 11.62 8.43 -10.33
CA ALA A 64 11.46 7.02 -10.00
C ALA A 64 11.05 6.19 -11.23
N THR A 65 10.93 4.89 -11.05
CA THR A 65 10.17 3.99 -11.93
C THR A 65 8.81 3.73 -11.28
N THR A 66 7.73 3.98 -12.03
CA THR A 66 6.35 3.80 -11.60
C THR A 66 5.76 2.54 -12.23
N PHE A 67 5.19 1.65 -11.41
CA PHE A 67 4.54 0.42 -11.88
C PHE A 67 3.04 0.66 -12.05
N MET A 68 2.58 0.86 -13.28
CA MET A 68 1.20 1.23 -13.60
C MET A 68 0.18 0.10 -13.39
N SER A 69 0.66 -1.15 -13.26
CA SER A 69 -0.16 -2.35 -13.06
C SER A 69 0.37 -3.20 -11.90
N ALA A 70 0.50 -2.58 -10.72
CA ALA A 70 0.85 -3.28 -9.49
C ALA A 70 -0.42 -3.66 -8.72
N HIS A 71 -0.46 -4.89 -8.18
CA HIS A 71 -1.64 -5.44 -7.52
C HIS A 71 -1.32 -6.01 -6.14
N CYS A 72 -2.23 -5.85 -5.20
CA CYS A 72 -2.13 -6.49 -3.89
C CYS A 72 -2.39 -8.00 -3.98
N ASN A 73 -1.89 -8.76 -3.01
CA ASN A 73 -2.06 -10.22 -2.98
C ASN A 73 -3.43 -10.64 -2.43
N ILE A 74 -4.06 -9.76 -1.63
CA ILE A 74 -5.38 -9.90 -1.06
C ILE A 74 -5.87 -8.51 -0.64
N PRO A 75 -7.06 -8.03 -1.08
CA PRO A 75 -7.48 -6.64 -0.90
C PRO A 75 -8.11 -6.38 0.47
N ILE A 76 -7.38 -6.71 1.54
CA ILE A 76 -7.74 -6.39 2.93
C ILE A 76 -6.49 -6.32 3.81
N CYS A 77 -6.44 -5.36 4.73
CA CYS A 77 -5.24 -4.87 5.41
C CYS A 77 -4.36 -5.96 6.06
N ALA A 78 -4.90 -6.75 7.01
CA ALA A 78 -4.08 -7.68 7.80
C ALA A 78 -3.39 -8.75 6.94
N PRO A 79 -4.11 -9.52 6.10
CA PRO A 79 -3.48 -10.55 5.29
C PRO A 79 -2.66 -9.98 4.13
N SER A 80 -3.01 -8.82 3.56
CA SER A 80 -2.16 -8.17 2.57
C SER A 80 -0.79 -7.84 3.14
N ARG A 81 -0.77 -7.14 4.28
CA ARG A 81 0.47 -6.74 4.96
C ARG A 81 1.29 -7.95 5.40
N SER A 82 0.66 -8.97 5.97
CA SER A 82 1.38 -10.20 6.31
C SER A 82 1.95 -10.91 5.09
N SER A 83 1.24 -10.92 3.96
CA SER A 83 1.69 -11.54 2.72
C SER A 83 2.90 -10.81 2.12
N PHE A 84 2.78 -9.54 1.76
CA PHE A 84 3.87 -8.88 1.05
C PHE A 84 5.08 -8.57 1.94
N LEU A 85 4.89 -8.36 3.26
CA LEU A 85 5.98 -8.14 4.20
C LEU A 85 6.74 -9.41 4.57
N THR A 86 6.15 -10.59 4.40
CA THR A 86 6.85 -11.89 4.55
C THR A 86 7.28 -12.49 3.22
N GLY A 87 6.75 -12.00 2.09
CA GLY A 87 7.00 -12.53 0.77
C GLY A 87 6.33 -13.87 0.49
N VAL A 88 5.25 -14.21 1.25
CA VAL A 88 4.51 -15.47 1.15
C VAL A 88 3.05 -15.22 0.79
N TYR A 89 2.57 -15.85 -0.29
CA TYR A 89 1.17 -15.72 -0.69
C TYR A 89 0.20 -16.22 0.39
N PRO A 90 -1.03 -15.65 0.47
CA PRO A 90 -2.05 -16.10 1.42
C PRO A 90 -2.40 -17.59 1.27
N HIS A 91 -2.39 -18.14 0.06
CA HIS A 91 -2.70 -19.56 -0.20
C HIS A 91 -1.54 -20.52 0.18
N HIS A 92 -0.31 -20.01 0.31
CA HIS A 92 0.82 -20.80 0.83
C HIS A 92 0.90 -20.75 2.36
N SER A 93 0.56 -19.60 2.95
CA SER A 93 0.57 -19.45 4.42
C SER A 93 -0.74 -19.85 5.09
N ASN A 94 -1.84 -20.02 4.35
CA ASN A 94 -3.22 -20.15 4.85
C ASN A 94 -3.66 -18.96 5.71
N ASN A 95 -3.04 -17.79 5.55
CA ASN A 95 -3.39 -16.56 6.26
C ASN A 95 -4.21 -15.63 5.38
N PHE A 96 -5.54 -15.81 5.39
CA PHE A 96 -6.47 -15.04 4.57
C PHE A 96 -7.26 -13.98 5.35
N GLY A 97 -7.17 -13.96 6.67
CA GLY A 97 -7.99 -13.13 7.55
C GLY A 97 -7.19 -12.24 8.49
N PHE A 98 -7.85 -11.81 9.57
CA PHE A 98 -7.28 -10.93 10.59
C PHE A 98 -6.54 -11.66 11.72
N ASP A 99 -6.15 -12.92 11.48
CA ASP A 99 -5.36 -13.67 12.44
C ASP A 99 -3.98 -13.03 12.63
N ARG A 100 -3.43 -13.19 13.83
CA ARG A 100 -2.10 -12.69 14.13
C ARG A 100 -1.06 -13.44 13.32
N TRP A 101 -0.41 -12.77 12.38
CA TRP A 101 0.58 -13.37 11.49
C TRP A 101 1.70 -14.11 12.23
N TYR A 102 2.13 -13.61 13.39
CA TYR A 102 3.19 -14.22 14.20
C TYR A 102 2.72 -15.45 15.02
N GLU A 103 1.45 -15.81 14.97
CA GLU A 103 0.88 -17.05 15.49
C GLU A 103 0.61 -18.07 14.37
N ASN A 104 0.65 -17.64 13.10
CA ASN A 104 0.52 -18.53 11.95
C ASN A 104 1.73 -19.47 11.86
N GLU A 105 1.51 -20.77 11.63
CA GLU A 105 2.54 -21.80 11.69
C GLU A 105 3.69 -21.55 10.69
N ILE A 106 3.39 -21.03 9.50
CA ILE A 106 4.37 -20.75 8.45
C ILE A 106 5.02 -19.39 8.68
N LEU A 107 4.21 -18.34 8.87
CA LEU A 107 4.69 -16.97 8.92
C LEU A 107 5.57 -16.67 10.14
N GLN A 108 5.29 -17.28 11.31
CA GLN A 108 6.15 -17.12 12.49
C GLN A 108 7.56 -17.68 12.29
N ASN A 109 7.71 -18.63 11.36
CA ASN A 109 8.96 -19.27 10.99
C ASN A 109 9.60 -18.69 9.71
N THR A 110 9.04 -17.60 9.19
CA THR A 110 9.54 -16.83 8.05
C THR A 110 9.98 -15.44 8.55
N HIS A 111 11.04 -14.89 7.99
CA HIS A 111 11.42 -13.51 8.25
C HIS A 111 10.47 -12.56 7.53
N THR A 112 10.10 -11.46 8.19
CA THR A 112 9.56 -10.29 7.51
C THR A 112 10.70 -9.51 6.85
N ILE A 113 10.38 -8.56 5.94
CA ILE A 113 11.35 -7.57 5.44
C ILE A 113 12.13 -6.98 6.63
N PHE A 114 11.44 -6.58 7.69
CA PHE A 114 12.03 -5.91 8.85
C PHE A 114 13.03 -6.79 9.58
N SER A 115 12.62 -7.98 10.01
CA SER A 115 13.53 -8.89 10.73
C SER A 115 14.65 -9.45 9.86
N HIS A 116 14.45 -9.58 8.54
CA HIS A 116 15.50 -9.99 7.62
C HIS A 116 16.58 -8.91 7.49
N PHE A 117 16.20 -7.67 7.27
CA PHE A 117 17.11 -6.54 7.23
C PHE A 117 17.88 -6.38 8.54
N LYS A 118 17.17 -6.45 9.68
CA LYS A 118 17.79 -6.40 11.02
C LYS A 118 18.83 -7.51 11.23
N ALA A 119 18.50 -8.75 10.83
CA ALA A 119 19.43 -9.87 10.93
C ALA A 119 20.67 -9.73 10.03
N ASN A 120 20.58 -8.89 8.98
CA ASN A 120 21.66 -8.63 8.03
C ASN A 120 22.36 -7.28 8.26
N GLY A 121 22.25 -6.71 9.47
CA GLY A 121 23.06 -5.57 9.90
C GLY A 121 22.47 -4.19 9.58
N TYR A 122 21.18 -4.10 9.23
CA TYR A 122 20.49 -2.83 9.11
C TYR A 122 19.95 -2.35 10.46
N HIS A 123 19.96 -1.04 10.66
CA HIS A 123 19.18 -0.40 11.71
C HIS A 123 17.73 -0.24 11.22
N VAL A 124 16.79 -0.96 11.83
CA VAL A 124 15.40 -1.05 11.34
C VAL A 124 14.49 -0.18 12.20
N LEU A 125 13.95 0.85 11.59
CA LEU A 125 13.13 1.89 12.20
C LEU A 125 11.69 1.80 11.69
N GLY A 126 10.69 1.98 12.54
CA GLY A 126 9.29 1.95 12.13
C GLY A 126 8.37 2.87 12.90
N THR A 127 7.27 3.28 12.26
CA THR A 127 6.17 4.01 12.88
C THR A 127 4.88 3.85 12.09
N GLY A 128 3.74 3.93 12.76
CA GLY A 128 2.41 3.90 12.15
C GLY A 128 1.91 2.50 11.76
N LYS A 129 1.00 2.44 10.79
CA LYS A 129 0.35 1.18 10.38
C LYS A 129 1.19 0.41 9.36
N LEU A 130 2.08 -0.45 9.84
CA LEU A 130 2.93 -1.30 8.99
C LEU A 130 2.46 -2.76 8.99
N MET A 131 2.58 -3.45 10.13
CA MET A 131 1.93 -4.73 10.35
C MET A 131 0.59 -4.45 11.05
N HIS A 132 -0.50 -5.06 10.61
CA HIS A 132 -1.81 -4.88 11.27
C HIS A 132 -1.76 -5.28 12.76
N HIS A 133 -0.94 -6.29 13.07
CA HIS A 133 -0.57 -6.67 14.43
C HIS A 133 0.93 -6.48 14.57
N ASN A 134 1.35 -5.38 15.19
CA ASN A 134 2.75 -5.06 15.39
C ASN A 134 3.42 -6.09 16.33
N TYR A 135 4.69 -6.41 16.05
CA TYR A 135 5.47 -7.33 16.85
C TYR A 135 6.86 -6.75 17.10
N GLY A 136 7.11 -6.32 18.33
CA GLY A 136 8.28 -5.52 18.71
C GLY A 136 9.65 -6.12 18.34
N ARG A 137 9.77 -7.45 18.22
CA ARG A 137 11.05 -8.10 17.85
C ARG A 137 11.52 -7.78 16.43
N GLU A 138 10.62 -7.36 15.56
CA GLU A 138 10.91 -7.04 14.15
C GLU A 138 11.79 -5.78 14.01
N TRP A 139 11.75 -4.88 14.99
CA TRP A 139 12.30 -3.54 14.94
C TRP A 139 13.58 -3.36 15.75
N SER A 140 14.43 -2.44 15.37
CA SER A 140 15.45 -1.84 16.24
C SER A 140 14.83 -0.71 17.06
N GLU A 141 13.98 0.10 16.42
CA GLU A 141 13.19 1.17 17.04
C GLU A 141 11.80 1.21 16.40
N PHE A 142 10.74 1.26 17.21
CA PHE A 142 9.37 1.47 16.74
C PHE A 142 8.69 2.54 17.57
N LYS A 143 8.12 3.57 16.90
CA LYS A 143 7.67 4.76 17.62
C LYS A 143 6.21 4.70 18.02
N HIS A 144 5.31 4.58 17.06
CA HIS A 144 3.86 4.61 17.29
C HIS A 144 3.17 3.47 16.56
N ASP A 145 2.22 2.82 17.23
CA ASP A 145 1.29 1.90 16.58
C ASP A 145 0.25 2.66 15.75
N ALA A 146 -0.50 1.91 14.94
CA ALA A 146 -1.61 2.45 14.14
C ALA A 146 -2.64 3.14 15.03
N ASP A 147 -3.09 4.32 14.63
CA ASP A 147 -4.15 5.06 15.31
C ASP A 147 -5.10 5.69 14.29
N TYR A 148 -6.40 5.45 14.52
CA TYR A 148 -7.48 5.89 13.64
C TYR A 148 -7.99 7.31 13.98
N GLY A 149 -7.47 7.94 15.04
CA GLY A 149 -7.83 9.31 15.41
C GLY A 149 -7.42 10.37 14.36
N PRO A 150 -8.04 11.55 14.42
CA PRO A 150 -8.98 12.02 15.45
C PRO A 150 -10.39 11.44 15.30
N TYR A 151 -11.15 11.46 16.40
CA TYR A 151 -12.54 10.99 16.45
C TYR A 151 -13.46 12.08 16.94
N ALA A 152 -14.68 12.16 16.41
CA ALA A 152 -15.75 12.88 17.08
C ALA A 152 -16.23 12.06 18.29
N LEU A 153 -16.51 12.75 19.38
CA LEU A 153 -16.94 12.18 20.65
C LEU A 153 -18.28 12.82 21.07
N ASP A 154 -19.19 11.98 21.60
CA ASP A 154 -20.37 12.40 22.35
C ASP A 154 -20.17 11.90 23.79
N GLY A 155 -19.82 12.80 24.69
CA GLY A 155 -19.25 12.42 25.98
C GLY A 155 -17.95 11.64 25.82
N GLU A 156 -17.95 10.36 26.22
CA GLU A 156 -16.81 9.45 26.07
C GLU A 156 -16.95 8.48 24.87
N GLU A 157 -18.10 8.46 24.22
CA GLU A 157 -18.37 7.55 23.10
C GLU A 157 -17.83 8.10 21.79
N ARG A 158 -17.16 7.25 21.03
CA ARG A 158 -16.74 7.56 19.66
C ARG A 158 -17.94 7.49 18.74
N VAL A 159 -18.16 8.55 17.98
CA VAL A 159 -19.29 8.68 17.07
C VAL A 159 -18.81 9.09 15.67
N PRO A 160 -19.62 8.88 14.63
CA PRO A 160 -19.32 9.44 13.31
C PRO A 160 -19.25 10.97 13.36
N HIS A 161 -18.60 11.55 12.35
CA HIS A 161 -18.61 13.01 12.14
C HIS A 161 -20.05 13.55 12.25
N PRO A 162 -20.30 14.64 13.01
CA PRO A 162 -21.67 15.13 13.26
C PRO A 162 -22.48 15.46 12.00
N GLU A 163 -21.83 15.84 10.91
CA GLU A 163 -22.47 16.16 9.62
C GLU A 163 -22.90 14.93 8.82
N VAL A 164 -22.46 13.73 9.18
CA VAL A 164 -22.87 12.52 8.45
C VAL A 164 -24.32 12.19 8.81
N PRO A 165 -25.22 12.09 7.81
CA PRO A 165 -26.63 11.80 8.06
C PRO A 165 -26.88 10.29 8.27
N GLN A 166 -28.11 9.99 8.69
CA GLN A 166 -28.63 8.61 8.73
C GLN A 166 -29.10 8.20 7.31
N PRO A 167 -29.04 6.89 6.94
CA PRO A 167 -28.64 5.77 7.79
C PRO A 167 -27.14 5.51 7.90
N MET A 168 -26.29 6.17 7.06
CA MET A 168 -24.84 5.93 7.02
C MET A 168 -24.20 5.99 8.41
N ARG A 169 -24.58 6.98 9.20
CA ARG A 169 -24.11 7.18 10.58
C ARG A 169 -24.39 5.98 11.49
N ASP A 170 -25.58 5.40 11.41
CA ASP A 170 -26.02 4.33 12.30
C ASP A 170 -25.49 2.96 11.87
N ASP A 171 -25.38 2.72 10.55
CA ASP A 171 -25.02 1.42 10.00
C ASP A 171 -23.53 1.09 10.16
N PHE A 172 -22.64 2.13 10.07
CA PHE A 172 -21.21 1.92 9.98
C PHE A 172 -20.38 2.58 11.07
N GLY A 173 -20.99 3.41 11.92
CA GLY A 173 -20.37 3.97 13.12
C GLY A 173 -19.17 4.88 12.83
N TRP A 174 -18.33 5.05 13.84
CA TRP A 174 -17.27 6.07 13.86
C TRP A 174 -16.06 5.80 12.95
N VAL A 175 -15.92 4.61 12.38
CA VAL A 175 -14.86 4.29 11.41
C VAL A 175 -15.41 4.45 10.00
N ASP A 176 -16.08 3.41 9.47
CA ASP A 176 -16.49 3.38 8.06
C ASP A 176 -17.69 4.31 7.76
N GLY A 177 -18.44 4.71 8.77
CA GLY A 177 -19.54 5.68 8.68
C GLY A 177 -19.15 7.13 8.99
N SER A 178 -17.86 7.48 8.98
CA SER A 178 -17.39 8.80 9.40
C SER A 178 -16.51 9.46 8.34
N TYR A 179 -16.95 10.60 7.83
CA TYR A 179 -16.24 11.41 6.84
C TYR A 179 -16.65 12.88 6.97
N GLY A 180 -15.71 13.78 6.75
CA GLY A 180 -15.92 15.21 6.83
C GLY A 180 -14.68 15.98 7.27
N PRO A 181 -14.71 17.31 7.20
CA PRO A 181 -13.56 18.14 7.54
C PRO A 181 -13.29 18.18 9.05
N LEU A 182 -12.02 18.19 9.41
CA LEU A 182 -11.57 18.41 10.78
C LEU A 182 -11.60 19.90 11.10
N VAL A 183 -12.74 20.35 11.63
CA VAL A 183 -13.03 21.73 12.02
C VAL A 183 -13.52 21.76 13.46
N PRO A 184 -13.52 22.92 14.15
CA PRO A 184 -14.16 23.03 15.47
C PRO A 184 -15.64 22.59 15.45
N ILE A 185 -15.99 21.64 16.30
CA ILE A 185 -17.37 21.12 16.43
C ILE A 185 -17.99 21.43 17.80
N GLU A 186 -17.19 21.88 18.76
CA GLU A 186 -17.65 22.25 20.09
C GLU A 186 -18.58 23.46 20.04
N GLY A 187 -19.73 23.34 20.69
CA GLY A 187 -20.74 24.40 20.74
C GLY A 187 -21.55 24.58 19.44
N VAL A 188 -21.33 23.75 18.43
CA VAL A 188 -22.13 23.73 17.21
C VAL A 188 -23.40 22.92 17.44
N ASP A 189 -24.56 23.50 17.12
CA ASP A 189 -25.85 22.78 17.19
C ASP A 189 -26.10 22.04 15.87
N TYR A 190 -26.03 20.72 15.92
CA TYR A 190 -26.34 19.82 14.79
C TYR A 190 -27.81 19.38 14.75
N GLY A 191 -28.67 19.93 15.66
CA GLY A 191 -30.10 19.66 15.69
C GLY A 191 -30.51 18.35 16.37
N ASP A 192 -29.58 17.64 16.98
CA ASP A 192 -29.80 16.35 17.67
C ASP A 192 -29.67 16.47 19.21
N GLY A 193 -29.39 17.67 19.71
CA GLY A 193 -29.28 17.98 21.15
C GLY A 193 -28.02 17.42 21.81
N LYS A 194 -27.02 17.01 21.05
CA LYS A 194 -25.75 16.45 21.52
C LYS A 194 -24.64 17.50 21.57
N ALA A 195 -23.64 17.27 22.40
CA ALA A 195 -22.46 18.12 22.53
C ALA A 195 -21.23 17.36 22.04
N TYR A 196 -20.75 17.72 20.87
CA TYR A 196 -19.64 17.04 20.24
C TYR A 196 -18.31 17.73 20.57
N ARG A 197 -17.23 16.91 20.63
CA ARG A 197 -15.84 17.35 20.70
C ARG A 197 -14.94 16.42 19.91
N TRP A 198 -13.74 16.86 19.58
CA TRP A 198 -12.73 15.99 18.98
C TRP A 198 -11.84 15.35 20.03
N GLY A 199 -11.60 14.05 19.91
CA GLY A 199 -10.56 13.33 20.63
C GLY A 199 -9.36 13.06 19.72
N THR A 200 -8.16 13.17 20.28
CA THR A 200 -6.89 13.03 19.54
C THR A 200 -6.59 11.62 19.03
N GLY A 201 -7.25 10.60 19.60
CA GLY A 201 -6.92 9.20 19.37
C GLY A 201 -6.19 8.54 20.54
N ASN A 202 -5.88 7.25 20.39
CA ASN A 202 -5.33 6.42 21.47
C ASN A 202 -3.92 6.82 21.88
N TRP A 203 -3.11 7.27 20.93
CA TRP A 203 -1.71 7.62 21.14
C TRP A 203 -1.49 8.76 22.14
N ARG A 204 -2.49 9.63 22.35
CA ARG A 204 -2.51 10.66 23.40
C ARG A 204 -3.45 10.31 24.55
N GLY A 205 -3.99 9.09 24.61
CA GLY A 205 -4.97 8.70 25.60
C GLY A 205 -6.31 9.39 25.41
N ASN A 206 -6.69 9.65 24.15
CA ASN A 206 -7.97 10.24 23.75
C ASN A 206 -8.27 11.60 24.40
N ARG A 207 -7.26 12.49 24.44
CA ARG A 207 -7.41 13.87 24.93
C ARG A 207 -8.16 14.72 23.93
N ASP A 208 -8.64 15.88 24.38
CA ASP A 208 -9.26 16.86 23.50
C ASP A 208 -8.27 17.37 22.46
N LEU A 209 -8.78 17.57 21.25
CA LEU A 209 -8.06 18.20 20.16
C LEU A 209 -8.36 19.70 20.22
N HIS A 210 -7.34 20.54 20.16
CA HIS A 210 -7.48 21.97 20.34
C HIS A 210 -7.39 22.71 19.00
N PHE A 211 -8.11 23.84 18.93
CA PHE A 211 -8.08 24.78 17.81
C PHE A 211 -7.78 26.19 18.36
N ASP A 212 -7.18 27.01 17.54
CA ASP A 212 -7.01 28.45 17.82
C ASP A 212 -8.30 29.25 17.53
N GLU A 213 -8.24 30.57 17.75
CA GLU A 213 -9.37 31.48 17.55
C GLU A 213 -9.83 31.55 16.07
N ASP A 214 -8.95 31.23 15.13
CA ASP A 214 -9.22 31.20 13.69
C ASP A 214 -9.72 29.82 13.22
N GLY A 215 -9.86 28.85 14.14
CA GLY A 215 -10.30 27.48 13.85
C GLY A 215 -9.19 26.58 13.29
N LYS A 216 -7.94 26.99 13.35
CA LYS A 216 -6.80 26.19 12.95
C LYS A 216 -6.46 25.20 14.07
N ARG A 217 -6.32 23.93 13.70
CA ARG A 217 -5.93 22.87 14.62
C ARG A 217 -4.51 23.07 15.16
N LEU A 218 -4.34 22.87 16.45
CA LEU A 218 -3.06 23.03 17.18
C LEU A 218 -2.36 21.69 17.45
N ASP A 219 -3.10 20.62 17.60
CA ASP A 219 -2.56 19.28 17.88
C ASP A 219 -2.37 18.48 16.59
N PRO A 220 -1.23 17.77 16.40
CA PRO A 220 -1.03 16.95 15.23
C PRO A 220 -1.94 15.71 15.22
N THR A 221 -2.31 15.24 14.04
CA THR A 221 -2.94 13.93 13.84
C THR A 221 -1.93 12.79 14.01
N ALA A 222 -2.39 11.55 14.07
CA ALA A 222 -1.52 10.38 14.16
C ALA A 222 -0.57 10.29 12.96
N ASP A 223 -1.07 10.50 11.74
CA ASP A 223 -0.26 10.45 10.52
C ASP A 223 0.77 11.58 10.46
N GLU A 224 0.39 12.81 10.86
CA GLU A 224 1.35 13.93 10.96
C GLU A 224 2.47 13.64 11.94
N GLN A 225 2.20 12.97 13.07
CA GLN A 225 3.24 12.59 14.00
C GLN A 225 4.16 11.50 13.46
N ASN A 226 3.59 10.52 12.73
CA ASN A 226 4.40 9.51 12.06
C ASN A 226 5.32 10.15 11.01
N GLY A 227 4.80 11.09 10.21
CA GLY A 227 5.58 11.85 9.23
C GLY A 227 6.66 12.72 9.88
N GLN A 228 6.29 13.46 10.93
CA GLN A 228 7.24 14.31 11.66
C GLN A 228 8.37 13.50 12.29
N TRP A 229 8.05 12.42 12.99
CA TRP A 229 9.07 11.54 13.55
C TRP A 229 10.01 10.98 12.47
N ALA A 230 9.48 10.55 11.34
CA ALA A 230 10.30 10.05 10.24
C ALA A 230 11.26 11.13 9.71
N MET A 231 10.77 12.35 9.49
CA MET A 231 11.59 13.48 9.04
C MET A 231 12.69 13.83 10.04
N GLU A 232 12.37 13.89 11.35
CA GLU A 232 13.34 14.16 12.41
C GLU A 232 14.41 13.06 12.48
N ARG A 233 14.02 11.78 12.41
CA ARG A 233 14.99 10.67 12.41
C ARG A 233 15.89 10.67 11.18
N LEU A 234 15.36 10.96 9.98
CA LEU A 234 16.16 11.09 8.77
C LEU A 234 17.18 12.22 8.85
N GLN A 235 16.82 13.36 9.46
CA GLN A 235 17.77 14.47 9.70
C GLN A 235 18.90 14.04 10.64
N GLN A 236 18.62 13.31 11.70
CA GLN A 236 19.61 12.77 12.64
C GLN A 236 20.53 11.75 11.96
N LEU A 237 19.98 10.83 11.16
CA LEU A 237 20.76 9.86 10.38
C LEU A 237 21.66 10.55 9.36
N ALA A 238 21.15 11.57 8.67
CA ALA A 238 21.93 12.38 7.73
C ALA A 238 23.07 13.15 8.41
N ALA A 239 22.92 13.50 9.69
CA ALA A 239 23.96 14.15 10.49
C ALA A 239 25.05 13.18 11.01
N GLY A 240 24.96 11.88 10.67
CA GLY A 240 25.97 10.88 11.03
C GLY A 240 25.73 10.20 12.37
N GLU A 241 24.49 10.11 12.86
CA GLU A 241 24.17 9.39 14.10
C GLU A 241 24.54 7.90 14.04
N SER A 242 24.54 7.29 12.84
CA SER A 242 24.89 5.90 12.63
C SER A 242 25.64 5.70 11.32
N GLU A 243 26.66 4.84 11.35
CA GLU A 243 27.35 4.35 10.14
C GLU A 243 26.67 3.11 9.54
N GLN A 244 25.68 2.54 10.23
CA GLN A 244 24.93 1.38 9.71
C GLN A 244 23.91 1.82 8.67
N PRO A 245 23.74 1.06 7.58
CA PRO A 245 22.61 1.29 6.68
C PRO A 245 21.30 1.11 7.45
N PHE A 246 20.29 1.89 7.10
CA PHE A 246 18.99 1.79 7.76
C PHE A 246 17.88 1.33 6.80
N LEU A 247 16.87 0.67 7.37
CA LEU A 247 15.56 0.52 6.77
C LEU A 247 14.57 1.28 7.64
N MET A 248 13.98 2.34 7.10
CA MET A 248 12.90 3.08 7.75
C MET A 248 11.57 2.74 7.09
N ALA A 249 10.60 2.28 7.87
CA ALA A 249 9.26 2.01 7.40
C ALA A 249 8.26 2.98 8.04
N VAL A 250 7.43 3.62 7.22
CA VAL A 250 6.40 4.57 7.66
C VAL A 250 5.05 4.11 7.15
N GLY A 251 4.14 3.82 8.07
CA GLY A 251 2.78 3.41 7.77
C GLY A 251 1.79 4.54 8.02
N PHE A 252 1.21 5.11 6.96
CA PHE A 252 0.14 6.09 7.08
C PHE A 252 -1.22 5.39 7.08
N LEU A 253 -2.14 5.93 7.88
CA LEU A 253 -3.51 5.43 7.91
C LEU A 253 -4.33 5.98 6.75
N ARG A 254 -4.17 7.26 6.40
CA ARG A 254 -4.94 7.85 5.30
C ARG A 254 -4.51 7.27 3.96
N PRO A 255 -5.50 7.09 3.03
CA PRO A 255 -6.92 7.47 3.08
C PRO A 255 -7.89 6.45 3.70
N HIS A 256 -7.48 5.52 4.56
CA HIS A 256 -8.41 4.64 5.29
C HIS A 256 -9.40 5.47 6.12
N THR A 257 -10.63 4.99 6.21
CA THR A 257 -11.67 5.54 7.10
C THR A 257 -11.24 5.57 8.58
N PRO A 258 -11.71 6.57 9.36
CA PRO A 258 -12.61 7.66 9.02
C PRO A 258 -11.95 8.68 8.08
N LEU A 259 -12.69 9.16 7.08
CA LEU A 259 -12.16 10.13 6.10
C LEU A 259 -12.20 11.55 6.69
N ILE A 260 -11.33 11.81 7.65
CA ILE A 260 -11.28 13.06 8.43
C ILE A 260 -9.88 13.65 8.32
N VAL A 261 -9.77 14.83 7.71
CA VAL A 261 -8.57 15.65 7.58
C VAL A 261 -8.92 17.13 7.63
N ASP A 262 -7.93 18.02 7.77
CA ASP A 262 -8.15 19.46 7.86
C ASP A 262 -8.97 20.00 6.68
N GLN A 263 -9.81 21.03 6.94
CA GLN A 263 -10.68 21.70 5.96
C GLN A 263 -9.92 22.09 4.69
N ARG A 264 -8.68 22.57 4.81
CA ARG A 264 -7.86 22.99 3.66
C ARG A 264 -7.70 21.92 2.57
N PHE A 265 -7.77 20.64 2.92
CA PHE A 265 -7.74 19.57 1.93
C PHE A 265 -9.09 19.35 1.25
N PHE A 266 -10.20 19.58 1.97
CA PHE A 266 -11.54 19.59 1.38
C PHE A 266 -11.73 20.76 0.41
N ASP A 267 -11.13 21.91 0.71
CA ASP A 267 -11.18 23.12 -0.13
C ASP A 267 -10.51 22.91 -1.50
N LEU A 268 -9.62 21.92 -1.64
CA LEU A 268 -9.04 21.54 -2.93
C LEU A 268 -10.08 20.94 -3.91
N TYR A 269 -11.21 20.46 -3.38
CA TYR A 269 -12.23 19.70 -4.11
C TYR A 269 -13.64 20.27 -3.89
N PRO A 270 -13.95 21.48 -4.37
CA PRO A 270 -15.30 22.06 -4.22
C PRO A 270 -16.34 21.14 -4.87
N ARG A 271 -17.37 20.73 -4.11
CA ARG A 271 -18.39 19.76 -4.57
C ARG A 271 -19.13 20.19 -5.83
N GLU A 272 -19.31 21.50 -6.00
CA GLU A 272 -20.00 22.08 -7.16
C GLU A 272 -19.30 21.79 -8.49
N SER A 273 -17.97 21.66 -8.46
CA SER A 273 -17.13 21.39 -9.63
C SER A 273 -16.48 20.00 -9.61
N LEU A 274 -16.70 19.24 -8.53
CA LEU A 274 -16.13 17.90 -8.41
C LEU A 274 -16.83 16.95 -9.38
N GLU A 275 -16.04 16.28 -10.18
CA GLU A 275 -16.49 15.20 -11.06
C GLU A 275 -16.54 13.89 -10.25
N LEU A 276 -17.42 12.98 -10.63
CA LEU A 276 -17.40 11.61 -10.11
C LEU A 276 -16.42 10.77 -10.91
N PRO A 277 -15.86 9.68 -10.33
CA PRO A 277 -15.20 8.66 -11.11
C PRO A 277 -16.07 8.18 -12.28
N THR A 278 -15.46 7.61 -13.30
CA THR A 278 -16.20 7.09 -14.46
C THR A 278 -16.99 5.84 -14.05
N ILE A 279 -18.21 6.03 -13.60
CA ILE A 279 -19.08 4.99 -13.04
C ILE A 279 -20.23 4.65 -14.01
N LEU A 280 -20.42 3.38 -14.33
CA LEU A 280 -21.61 2.87 -14.97
C LEU A 280 -22.70 2.65 -13.91
N GLU A 281 -23.92 3.08 -14.19
CA GLU A 281 -25.07 2.81 -13.30
C GLU A 281 -25.48 1.35 -13.41
N ASN A 282 -25.73 0.69 -12.26
CA ASN A 282 -26.05 -0.73 -12.14
C ASN A 282 -24.92 -1.66 -12.63
N ASP A 283 -23.68 -1.23 -12.52
CA ASP A 283 -22.49 -1.94 -12.98
C ASP A 283 -22.30 -3.30 -12.28
N ALA A 284 -22.89 -3.50 -11.12
CA ALA A 284 -22.83 -4.76 -10.39
C ALA A 284 -23.77 -5.87 -10.95
N GLU A 285 -24.68 -5.56 -11.91
CA GLU A 285 -25.72 -6.53 -12.35
C GLU A 285 -25.17 -7.80 -13.02
N ASP A 286 -24.01 -7.74 -13.66
CA ASP A 286 -23.39 -8.90 -14.32
C ASP A 286 -22.19 -9.48 -13.53
N THR A 287 -22.03 -9.09 -12.26
CA THR A 287 -20.97 -9.55 -11.35
C THR A 287 -21.49 -10.61 -10.37
N PHE A 288 -20.57 -11.34 -9.72
CA PHE A 288 -20.94 -12.44 -8.82
C PHE A 288 -20.40 -12.27 -7.37
N LEU A 289 -19.72 -11.16 -7.05
CA LEU A 289 -19.16 -10.96 -5.72
C LEU A 289 -20.23 -11.07 -4.61
N ILE A 290 -21.33 -10.33 -4.78
CA ILE A 290 -22.40 -10.23 -3.77
C ILE A 290 -23.10 -11.59 -3.54
N GLU A 291 -23.39 -12.32 -4.61
CA GLU A 291 -24.00 -13.65 -4.57
C GLU A 291 -23.05 -14.66 -3.93
N SER A 292 -21.75 -14.60 -4.27
CA SER A 292 -20.74 -15.46 -3.66
C SER A 292 -20.66 -15.29 -2.14
N ARG A 293 -21.11 -14.15 -1.61
CA ARG A 293 -21.19 -13.83 -0.18
C ARG A 293 -22.57 -14.01 0.44
N GLY A 294 -23.48 -14.64 -0.31
CA GLY A 294 -24.87 -14.90 0.15
C GLY A 294 -25.69 -13.62 0.32
N GLY A 295 -25.44 -12.60 -0.48
CA GLY A 295 -26.15 -11.32 -0.45
C GLY A 295 -25.75 -10.39 0.72
N ASN A 296 -24.75 -10.76 1.52
CA ASN A 296 -24.32 -9.98 2.69
C ASN A 296 -22.90 -9.45 2.50
N ASP A 297 -22.75 -8.37 1.75
CA ASP A 297 -21.48 -7.74 1.49
C ASP A 297 -21.38 -6.35 2.11
N ARG A 298 -20.21 -6.04 2.72
CA ARG A 298 -20.00 -4.76 3.42
C ARG A 298 -19.93 -3.58 2.46
N GLY A 299 -19.23 -3.71 1.34
CA GLY A 299 -19.04 -2.60 0.42
C GLY A 299 -20.32 -2.23 -0.32
N ARG A 300 -21.13 -3.23 -0.68
CA ARG A 300 -22.48 -2.99 -1.22
C ARG A 300 -23.38 -2.26 -0.20
N LYS A 301 -23.34 -2.68 1.05
CA LYS A 301 -24.12 -2.04 2.12
C LYS A 301 -23.67 -0.61 2.39
N ILE A 302 -22.34 -0.33 2.39
CA ILE A 302 -21.85 1.04 2.53
C ILE A 302 -22.37 1.90 1.38
N TYR A 303 -22.29 1.41 0.14
CA TYR A 303 -22.82 2.12 -1.02
C TYR A 303 -24.32 2.42 -0.89
N GLU A 304 -25.13 1.41 -0.54
CA GLU A 304 -26.58 1.57 -0.37
C GLU A 304 -26.94 2.55 0.75
N SER A 305 -26.28 2.45 1.92
CA SER A 305 -26.52 3.37 3.05
C SER A 305 -26.05 4.79 2.74
N LEU A 306 -24.93 4.92 1.99
CA LEU A 306 -24.46 6.22 1.53
C LEU A 306 -25.50 6.88 0.62
N LEU A 307 -26.03 6.16 -0.37
CA LEU A 307 -27.07 6.69 -1.26
C LEU A 307 -28.36 7.04 -0.51
N ALA A 308 -28.76 6.21 0.45
CA ALA A 308 -29.95 6.46 1.26
C ALA A 308 -29.81 7.64 2.23
N SER A 309 -28.58 8.09 2.51
CA SER A 309 -28.28 9.20 3.41
C SER A 309 -28.44 10.58 2.78
N TYR A 310 -28.57 10.68 1.46
CA TYR A 310 -28.62 11.95 0.73
C TYR A 310 -29.77 12.01 -0.26
N PRO A 311 -30.16 13.22 -0.73
CA PRO A 311 -31.31 13.40 -1.64
C PRO A 311 -31.18 12.67 -2.97
N ASP A 312 -29.96 12.55 -3.50
CA ASP A 312 -29.67 11.89 -4.75
C ASP A 312 -28.29 11.23 -4.76
N ARG A 313 -28.06 10.37 -5.75
CA ARG A 313 -26.84 9.58 -5.91
C ARG A 313 -25.61 10.47 -6.12
N GLU A 314 -25.73 11.54 -6.89
CA GLU A 314 -24.60 12.40 -7.23
C GLU A 314 -24.08 13.12 -5.99
N GLU A 315 -24.96 13.72 -5.19
CA GLU A 315 -24.59 14.36 -3.92
C GLU A 315 -23.93 13.37 -2.95
N ALA A 316 -24.49 12.17 -2.81
CA ALA A 316 -23.96 11.13 -1.94
C ALA A 316 -22.51 10.75 -2.32
N LEU A 317 -22.29 10.45 -3.59
CA LEU A 317 -20.97 10.04 -4.09
C LEU A 317 -19.98 11.21 -4.08
N LYS A 318 -20.38 12.44 -4.43
CA LYS A 318 -19.50 13.62 -4.37
C LYS A 318 -18.98 13.89 -2.96
N ARG A 319 -19.79 13.70 -1.93
CA ARG A 319 -19.35 13.87 -0.54
C ARG A 319 -18.32 12.83 -0.15
N TRP A 320 -18.54 11.59 -0.54
CA TRP A 320 -17.61 10.50 -0.28
C TRP A 320 -16.28 10.69 -1.02
N VAL A 321 -16.34 10.92 -2.33
CA VAL A 321 -15.17 11.15 -3.20
C VAL A 321 -14.37 12.36 -2.73
N GLN A 322 -15.05 13.49 -2.39
CA GLN A 322 -14.38 14.66 -1.83
C GLN A 322 -13.56 14.31 -0.58
N ALA A 323 -14.15 13.59 0.35
CA ALA A 323 -13.49 13.21 1.60
C ALA A 323 -12.31 12.25 1.34
N TYR A 324 -12.47 11.31 0.41
CA TYR A 324 -11.41 10.39 0.03
C TYR A 324 -10.23 11.13 -0.62
N LEU A 325 -10.48 11.98 -1.62
CA LEU A 325 -9.44 12.76 -2.30
C LEU A 325 -8.76 13.76 -1.34
N ALA A 326 -9.49 14.35 -0.40
CA ALA A 326 -8.90 15.19 0.65
C ALA A 326 -7.91 14.40 1.51
N CYS A 327 -8.25 13.16 1.88
CA CYS A 327 -7.33 12.28 2.59
C CYS A 327 -6.11 11.88 1.76
N VAL A 328 -6.28 11.64 0.45
CA VAL A 328 -5.18 11.37 -0.49
C VAL A 328 -4.22 12.55 -0.56
N SER A 329 -4.73 13.78 -0.70
CA SER A 329 -3.88 14.99 -0.69
C SER A 329 -3.16 15.21 0.64
N SER A 330 -3.79 14.84 1.75
CA SER A 330 -3.17 14.99 3.07
C SER A 330 -1.97 14.07 3.25
N VAL A 331 -2.04 12.83 2.78
CA VAL A 331 -0.92 11.89 2.87
C VAL A 331 0.18 12.21 1.84
N ASP A 332 -0.19 12.76 0.67
CA ASP A 332 0.78 13.28 -0.31
C ASP A 332 1.71 14.34 0.31
N GLU A 333 1.16 15.26 1.10
CA GLU A 333 1.95 16.29 1.80
C GLU A 333 2.97 15.67 2.77
N LEU A 334 2.56 14.65 3.52
CA LEU A 334 3.45 13.96 4.49
C LEU A 334 4.55 13.17 3.78
N ILE A 335 4.21 12.46 2.71
CA ILE A 335 5.19 11.77 1.86
C ILE A 335 6.18 12.76 1.27
N GLY A 336 5.68 13.90 0.77
CA GLY A 336 6.50 15.00 0.26
C GLY A 336 7.52 15.50 1.27
N GLY A 337 7.11 15.68 2.53
CA GLY A 337 8.01 16.09 3.60
C GLY A 337 9.16 15.10 3.84
N ILE A 338 8.86 13.79 3.82
CA ILE A 338 9.88 12.74 3.96
C ILE A 338 10.87 12.76 2.77
N VAL A 339 10.35 12.81 1.55
CA VAL A 339 11.17 12.88 0.31
C VAL A 339 12.04 14.13 0.30
N ASP A 340 11.50 15.27 0.73
CA ASP A 340 12.23 16.53 0.82
C ASP A 340 13.43 16.47 1.77
N VAL A 341 13.31 15.79 2.91
CA VAL A 341 14.46 15.59 3.82
C VAL A 341 15.54 14.76 3.14
N VAL A 342 15.17 13.68 2.46
CA VAL A 342 16.13 12.84 1.70
C VAL A 342 16.82 13.66 0.61
N ASP A 343 16.05 14.43 -0.17
CA ASP A 343 16.55 15.18 -1.32
C ASP A 343 17.46 16.37 -0.94
N ARG A 344 17.27 16.94 0.25
CA ARG A 344 18.08 18.07 0.76
C ARG A 344 19.31 17.63 1.57
N THR A 345 19.45 16.34 1.79
CA THR A 345 20.58 15.77 2.55
C THR A 345 21.41 14.84 1.67
N GLY A 346 22.57 14.42 2.16
CA GLY A 346 23.40 13.43 1.46
C GLY A 346 22.77 12.03 1.33
N LEU A 347 21.61 11.80 1.95
CA LEU A 347 20.90 10.52 1.89
C LEU A 347 20.40 10.19 0.48
N LYS A 348 20.13 11.20 -0.36
CA LYS A 348 19.59 11.02 -1.72
C LYS A 348 20.41 10.05 -2.58
N GLU A 349 21.73 10.12 -2.46
CA GLU A 349 22.65 9.38 -3.32
C GLU A 349 22.71 7.87 -3.00
N ASN A 350 22.28 7.48 -1.78
CA ASN A 350 22.37 6.10 -1.31
C ASN A 350 21.07 5.61 -0.61
N THR A 351 19.91 6.14 -0.99
CA THR A 351 18.63 5.74 -0.36
C THR A 351 17.60 5.33 -1.40
N ILE A 352 17.13 4.08 -1.29
CA ILE A 352 16.00 3.56 -2.03
C ILE A 352 14.72 4.08 -1.37
N ILE A 353 13.79 4.62 -2.16
CA ILE A 353 12.45 5.00 -1.70
C ILE A 353 11.42 4.12 -2.40
N VAL A 354 10.55 3.51 -1.62
CA VAL A 354 9.38 2.76 -2.07
C VAL A 354 8.13 3.38 -1.46
N VAL A 355 7.17 3.74 -2.30
CA VAL A 355 5.82 4.15 -1.88
C VAL A 355 4.81 3.20 -2.47
N THR A 356 3.94 2.67 -1.63
CA THR A 356 2.86 1.74 -2.03
C THR A 356 1.67 1.83 -1.07
N SER A 357 0.61 1.10 -1.40
CA SER A 357 -0.54 0.82 -0.53
C SER A 357 -0.62 -0.66 -0.22
N ASP A 358 -1.33 -1.03 0.83
CA ASP A 358 -1.59 -2.45 1.13
C ASP A 358 -2.68 -3.05 0.24
N HIS A 359 -3.64 -2.26 -0.23
CA HIS A 359 -4.65 -2.58 -1.24
C HIS A 359 -5.31 -1.29 -1.75
N GLY A 360 -6.17 -1.41 -2.75
CA GLY A 360 -6.94 -0.31 -3.29
C GLY A 360 -8.26 -0.07 -2.55
N TRP A 361 -9.11 0.78 -3.15
CA TRP A 361 -10.41 1.19 -2.63
C TRP A 361 -11.34 1.60 -3.76
N GLY A 362 -12.60 1.14 -3.74
CA GLY A 362 -13.66 1.57 -4.67
C GLY A 362 -14.43 2.76 -4.14
N ASN A 363 -14.69 3.74 -5.00
CA ASN A 363 -15.37 5.00 -4.70
C ASN A 363 -16.76 5.11 -5.36
N GLY A 364 -17.40 3.96 -5.62
CA GLY A 364 -18.74 3.89 -6.23
C GLY A 364 -18.79 3.07 -7.52
N GLU A 365 -17.64 2.69 -8.08
CA GLU A 365 -17.55 1.75 -9.19
C GLU A 365 -18.14 0.40 -8.76
N LYS A 366 -18.74 -0.35 -9.69
CA LYS A 366 -19.41 -1.62 -9.38
C LYS A 366 -20.55 -1.50 -8.33
N ASP A 367 -21.17 -0.31 -8.21
CA ASP A 367 -22.12 -0.01 -7.14
C ASP A 367 -21.58 -0.40 -5.75
N TYR A 368 -20.32 -0.08 -5.49
CA TYR A 368 -19.54 -0.57 -4.39
C TYR A 368 -18.65 0.53 -3.80
N VAL A 369 -18.65 0.65 -2.49
CA VAL A 369 -17.74 1.55 -1.75
C VAL A 369 -17.04 0.73 -0.69
N TYR A 370 -15.85 0.32 -0.95
CA TYR A 370 -15.00 -0.42 0.00
C TYR A 370 -13.81 -1.07 -0.71
N LYS A 371 -13.06 -1.84 0.04
CA LYS A 371 -12.04 -2.82 -0.33
C LYS A 371 -12.64 -4.24 -0.36
N ASN A 372 -11.80 -5.26 -0.46
CA ASN A 372 -12.17 -6.67 -0.37
C ASN A 372 -13.03 -7.14 -1.57
N ALA A 373 -12.77 -6.58 -2.75
CA ALA A 373 -13.27 -7.02 -4.05
C ALA A 373 -12.10 -7.47 -4.95
N LEU A 374 -12.37 -8.19 -6.05
CA LEU A 374 -11.35 -8.65 -6.98
C LEU A 374 -11.24 -7.77 -8.24
N TRP A 375 -11.97 -6.67 -8.28
CA TRP A 375 -11.95 -5.67 -9.34
C TRP A 375 -10.75 -4.74 -9.23
N GLU A 376 -10.50 -3.98 -10.29
CA GLU A 376 -9.31 -3.12 -10.42
C GLU A 376 -9.15 -2.16 -9.24
N GLU A 377 -10.20 -1.47 -8.81
CA GLU A 377 -10.17 -0.42 -7.78
C GLU A 377 -9.73 -0.95 -6.41
N SER A 378 -10.10 -2.20 -6.08
CA SER A 378 -9.71 -2.83 -4.81
C SER A 378 -8.35 -3.52 -4.87
N THR A 379 -7.89 -3.94 -6.06
CA THR A 379 -6.69 -4.78 -6.21
C THR A 379 -5.48 -4.00 -6.69
N ARG A 380 -5.67 -2.99 -7.56
CA ARG A 380 -4.58 -2.17 -8.08
C ARG A 380 -4.14 -1.16 -7.03
N VAL A 381 -2.83 -1.04 -6.86
CA VAL A 381 -2.19 -0.17 -5.88
C VAL A 381 -1.09 0.66 -6.53
N PRO A 382 -0.80 1.86 -6.02
CA PRO A 382 0.42 2.55 -6.43
C PRO A 382 1.65 1.75 -6.02
N LEU A 383 2.65 1.71 -6.90
CA LEU A 383 3.98 1.21 -6.60
C LEU A 383 5.01 2.09 -7.31
N ILE A 384 5.67 2.94 -6.53
CA ILE A 384 6.67 3.91 -7.00
C ILE A 384 8.00 3.53 -6.34
N ILE A 385 9.03 3.27 -7.16
CA ILE A 385 10.34 2.82 -6.66
C ILE A 385 11.43 3.72 -7.23
N ARG A 386 12.10 4.49 -6.36
CA ARG A 386 13.29 5.27 -6.68
C ARG A 386 14.53 4.57 -6.15
N VAL A 387 15.42 4.17 -7.06
CA VAL A 387 16.71 3.53 -6.73
C VAL A 387 17.83 4.36 -7.34
N PRO A 388 18.70 4.98 -6.52
CA PRO A 388 19.81 5.78 -7.03
C PRO A 388 20.68 5.00 -8.02
N GLY A 389 20.90 5.59 -9.20
CA GLY A 389 21.71 5.00 -10.25
C GLY A 389 21.13 3.76 -10.98
N VAL A 390 19.89 3.36 -10.64
CA VAL A 390 19.21 2.21 -11.29
C VAL A 390 17.89 2.62 -11.91
N SER A 391 17.01 3.33 -11.19
CA SER A 391 15.72 3.79 -11.74
C SER A 391 15.91 4.67 -12.95
N VAL A 392 15.08 4.47 -13.96
CA VAL A 392 14.95 5.39 -15.11
C VAL A 392 13.98 6.50 -14.70
N PRO A 393 14.44 7.76 -14.53
CA PRO A 393 13.60 8.83 -14.01
C PRO A 393 12.36 9.08 -14.90
N GLY A 394 11.19 9.19 -14.26
CA GLY A 394 9.91 9.44 -14.93
C GLY A 394 9.43 8.30 -15.81
N SER A 395 9.95 7.09 -15.63
CA SER A 395 9.56 5.94 -16.44
C SER A 395 8.37 5.18 -15.83
N GLU A 396 7.62 4.52 -16.71
CA GLU A 396 6.44 3.73 -16.37
C GLU A 396 6.61 2.28 -16.84
N SER A 397 6.26 1.32 -16.00
CA SER A 397 6.18 -0.10 -16.35
C SER A 397 4.72 -0.54 -16.35
N GLU A 398 4.27 -1.02 -17.51
CA GLU A 398 2.92 -1.58 -17.72
C GLU A 398 2.85 -3.08 -17.39
N HIS A 399 3.96 -3.66 -16.95
CA HIS A 399 3.99 -5.08 -16.64
C HIS A 399 3.15 -5.37 -15.38
N PRO A 400 2.21 -6.34 -15.42
CA PRO A 400 1.48 -6.75 -14.22
C PRO A 400 2.44 -7.33 -13.18
N VAL A 401 2.51 -6.69 -12.02
CA VAL A 401 3.34 -7.10 -10.89
C VAL A 401 2.50 -7.19 -9.63
N SER A 402 3.00 -7.89 -8.63
CA SER A 402 2.29 -8.05 -7.36
C SER A 402 3.11 -7.50 -6.19
N LEU A 403 2.47 -7.07 -5.12
CA LEU A 403 3.17 -6.65 -3.91
C LEU A 403 4.08 -7.74 -3.33
N ILE A 404 3.83 -9.01 -3.65
CA ILE A 404 4.69 -10.13 -3.27
C ILE A 404 6.12 -9.98 -3.79
N ASP A 405 6.30 -9.23 -4.88
CA ASP A 405 7.59 -9.01 -5.55
C ASP A 405 8.46 -7.98 -4.82
N LEU A 406 7.89 -7.25 -3.85
CA LEU A 406 8.61 -6.19 -3.14
C LEU A 406 9.76 -6.73 -2.29
N PHE A 407 9.54 -7.79 -1.52
CA PHE A 407 10.58 -8.34 -0.64
C PHE A 407 11.79 -8.89 -1.43
N PRO A 408 11.63 -9.76 -2.44
CA PRO A 408 12.77 -10.19 -3.26
C PRO A 408 13.45 -9.03 -3.99
N THR A 409 12.72 -7.97 -4.37
CA THR A 409 13.30 -6.77 -4.96
C THR A 409 14.24 -6.04 -4.00
N LEU A 410 13.82 -5.83 -2.75
CA LEU A 410 14.64 -5.18 -1.74
C LEU A 410 15.87 -6.02 -1.37
N ILE A 411 15.73 -7.36 -1.31
CA ILE A 411 16.86 -8.27 -1.12
C ILE A 411 17.90 -8.11 -2.23
N ASP A 412 17.46 -8.12 -3.49
CA ASP A 412 18.35 -8.01 -4.66
C ASP A 412 19.04 -6.64 -4.72
N LEU A 413 18.28 -5.56 -4.53
CA LEU A 413 18.83 -4.19 -4.55
C LEU A 413 19.84 -3.93 -3.43
N CYS A 414 19.66 -4.56 -2.27
CA CYS A 414 20.52 -4.38 -1.09
C CYS A 414 21.61 -5.47 -0.97
N GLY A 415 21.67 -6.43 -1.90
CA GLY A 415 22.65 -7.53 -1.87
C GLY A 415 22.54 -8.40 -0.62
N LEU A 416 21.31 -8.68 -0.15
CA LEU A 416 21.05 -9.49 1.02
C LEU A 416 20.88 -10.98 0.66
N PRO A 417 21.07 -11.91 1.63
CA PRO A 417 20.79 -13.33 1.42
C PRO A 417 19.33 -13.58 1.03
N THR A 418 19.09 -14.51 0.10
CA THR A 418 17.75 -14.89 -0.37
C THR A 418 17.01 -15.86 0.55
N GLU A 419 17.70 -16.46 1.52
CA GLU A 419 17.08 -17.35 2.50
C GLU A 419 16.36 -16.53 3.57
N THR A 420 15.03 -16.59 3.55
CA THR A 420 14.16 -15.85 4.47
C THR A 420 13.47 -16.75 5.50
N ARG A 421 13.66 -18.06 5.42
CA ARG A 421 13.12 -19.00 6.43
C ARG A 421 13.96 -18.92 7.70
N ARG A 422 13.31 -18.91 8.83
CA ARG A 422 13.97 -19.04 10.15
C ARG A 422 14.35 -20.48 10.45
N ASN A 423 13.60 -21.43 9.88
CA ASN A 423 13.80 -22.88 9.98
C ASN A 423 12.95 -23.59 8.89
N GLU A 424 12.96 -24.91 8.90
CA GLU A 424 12.28 -25.76 7.89
C GLU A 424 10.74 -25.59 7.83
N LYS A 425 10.11 -24.99 8.86
CA LYS A 425 8.67 -24.72 8.89
C LYS A 425 8.30 -23.40 8.21
N GLY A 426 9.26 -22.54 7.93
CA GLY A 426 9.06 -21.30 7.20
C GLY A 426 8.91 -21.53 5.71
N ALA A 427 8.35 -20.55 5.00
CA ALA A 427 8.24 -20.56 3.55
C ALA A 427 9.37 -19.77 2.89
N SER A 428 9.73 -20.18 1.68
CA SER A 428 10.57 -19.39 0.76
C SER A 428 9.77 -18.25 0.18
N LEU A 429 10.46 -17.27 -0.42
CA LEU A 429 9.80 -16.16 -1.13
C LEU A 429 9.04 -16.67 -2.37
N ASP A 430 7.83 -16.18 -2.56
CA ASP A 430 6.99 -16.50 -3.71
C ASP A 430 7.14 -15.49 -4.86
N GLY A 431 7.65 -14.29 -4.58
CA GLY A 431 7.79 -13.21 -5.54
C GLY A 431 9.12 -13.22 -6.29
N PHE A 432 9.25 -12.29 -7.23
CA PHE A 432 10.40 -12.11 -8.11
C PHE A 432 10.96 -10.68 -7.99
N SER A 433 12.27 -10.49 -8.15
CA SER A 433 12.87 -9.17 -8.12
C SER A 433 12.38 -8.32 -9.30
N LEU A 434 11.91 -7.11 -8.99
CA LEU A 434 11.51 -6.09 -9.98
C LEU A 434 12.71 -5.28 -10.51
N ARG A 435 13.94 -5.56 -10.05
CA ARG A 435 15.13 -4.83 -10.48
C ARG A 435 15.30 -4.74 -12.00
N PRO A 436 15.03 -5.80 -12.81
CA PRO A 436 15.08 -5.68 -14.26
C PRO A 436 14.11 -4.66 -14.82
N LEU A 437 12.87 -4.61 -14.28
CA LEU A 437 11.84 -3.63 -14.69
C LEU A 437 12.13 -2.22 -14.18
N ILE A 438 12.82 -2.07 -13.05
CA ILE A 438 13.27 -0.76 -12.54
C ILE A 438 14.36 -0.18 -13.46
N ALA A 439 15.29 -1.02 -13.94
CA ALA A 439 16.39 -0.61 -14.80
C ALA A 439 15.99 -0.42 -16.27
N ASP A 440 15.02 -1.19 -16.75
CA ASP A 440 14.44 -1.12 -18.08
C ASP A 440 12.95 -1.45 -18.04
N PRO A 441 12.06 -0.45 -17.85
CA PRO A 441 10.63 -0.67 -17.68
C PRO A 441 9.91 -1.37 -18.83
N ALA A 442 10.51 -1.34 -20.03
CA ALA A 442 9.96 -1.96 -21.24
C ALA A 442 10.53 -3.38 -21.50
N THR A 443 11.40 -3.88 -20.63
CA THR A 443 12.05 -5.17 -20.86
C THR A 443 11.07 -6.35 -20.80
N ASP A 444 11.19 -7.26 -21.74
CA ASP A 444 10.54 -8.58 -21.69
C ASP A 444 11.36 -9.62 -20.89
N ASN A 445 12.56 -9.25 -20.43
CA ASN A 445 13.47 -10.14 -19.72
C ASN A 445 13.29 -10.05 -18.20
N TRP A 446 12.06 -10.29 -17.75
CA TRP A 446 11.74 -10.45 -16.34
C TRP A 446 11.31 -11.90 -16.06
N ALA A 447 11.81 -12.49 -14.97
CA ALA A 447 11.57 -13.90 -14.63
C ALA A 447 10.20 -14.15 -13.96
N GLY A 448 9.50 -13.09 -13.57
CA GLY A 448 8.19 -13.20 -12.93
C GLY A 448 7.06 -13.56 -13.90
N PRO A 449 5.87 -13.82 -13.38
CA PRO A 449 4.73 -14.23 -14.19
C PRO A 449 4.13 -13.04 -14.96
N ASP A 450 3.49 -13.35 -16.08
CA ASP A 450 2.74 -12.37 -16.91
C ASP A 450 1.38 -11.96 -16.33
N ALA A 451 1.08 -12.39 -15.10
CA ALA A 451 -0.18 -12.08 -14.42
C ALA A 451 0.03 -11.91 -12.92
N ALA A 452 -0.55 -10.86 -12.35
CA ALA A 452 -0.69 -10.68 -10.93
C ALA A 452 -1.81 -11.59 -10.39
N LEU A 453 -1.57 -12.20 -9.21
CA LEU A 453 -2.53 -13.05 -8.52
C LEU A 453 -3.03 -12.36 -7.26
N THR A 454 -4.35 -12.22 -7.14
CA THR A 454 -5.01 -11.71 -5.93
C THR A 454 -6.03 -12.73 -5.43
N ALA A 455 -6.08 -12.94 -4.11
CA ALA A 455 -7.05 -13.80 -3.43
C ALA A 455 -8.10 -12.97 -2.68
N ILE A 456 -9.29 -13.54 -2.48
CA ILE A 456 -10.26 -13.04 -1.49
C ILE A 456 -10.63 -14.14 -0.52
N HIS A 457 -10.67 -13.77 0.75
CA HIS A 457 -11.06 -14.63 1.85
C HIS A 457 -12.54 -14.98 1.84
N LYS A 458 -12.85 -16.26 1.87
CA LYS A 458 -14.14 -16.76 2.32
C LYS A 458 -14.14 -16.85 3.85
N TRP A 459 -15.02 -16.13 4.49
CA TRP A 459 -15.06 -16.03 5.96
C TRP A 459 -14.99 -17.40 6.66
N LYS A 460 -14.05 -17.54 7.61
CA LYS A 460 -13.75 -18.77 8.37
C LYS A 460 -13.24 -19.98 7.55
N GLU A 461 -12.92 -19.78 6.27
CA GLU A 461 -12.34 -20.82 5.44
C GLU A 461 -10.83 -20.57 5.26
N THR A 462 -10.01 -21.57 5.52
CA THR A 462 -8.55 -21.48 5.36
C THR A 462 -8.01 -22.36 4.24
N ASP A 463 -8.87 -23.25 3.66
CA ASP A 463 -8.49 -24.07 2.53
C ASP A 463 -8.29 -23.19 1.27
N PRO A 464 -7.10 -23.15 0.67
CA PRO A 464 -6.82 -22.38 -0.54
C PRO A 464 -7.74 -22.71 -1.71
N ALA A 465 -8.13 -23.97 -1.87
CA ALA A 465 -9.02 -24.42 -2.95
C ALA A 465 -10.44 -23.83 -2.85
N ARG A 466 -10.81 -23.30 -1.70
CA ARG A 466 -12.13 -22.77 -1.38
C ARG A 466 -12.16 -21.25 -1.24
N GLN A 467 -11.12 -20.57 -1.69
CA GLN A 467 -11.06 -19.12 -1.79
C GLN A 467 -11.43 -18.63 -3.18
N SER A 468 -11.65 -17.32 -3.33
CA SER A 468 -11.86 -16.69 -4.63
C SER A 468 -10.57 -16.04 -5.10
N TYR A 469 -10.33 -16.02 -6.41
CA TYR A 469 -9.06 -15.54 -6.97
C TYR A 469 -9.28 -14.69 -8.22
N SER A 470 -8.36 -13.75 -8.46
CA SER A 470 -8.23 -13.01 -9.70
C SER A 470 -6.83 -13.19 -10.29
N LEU A 471 -6.77 -13.36 -11.62
CA LEU A 471 -5.56 -13.20 -12.42
C LEU A 471 -5.70 -11.95 -13.29
N ARG A 472 -4.75 -11.00 -13.16
CA ARG A 472 -4.69 -9.78 -13.96
C ARG A 472 -3.46 -9.80 -14.85
N THR A 473 -3.67 -10.03 -16.15
CA THR A 473 -2.65 -9.88 -17.20
C THR A 473 -2.70 -8.46 -17.76
N LYS A 474 -1.82 -8.13 -18.71
CA LYS A 474 -1.86 -6.83 -19.39
C LYS A 474 -3.21 -6.58 -20.10
N GLU A 475 -3.79 -7.63 -20.72
CA GLU A 475 -5.01 -7.51 -21.53
C GLU A 475 -6.27 -7.94 -20.78
N TRP A 476 -6.16 -8.82 -19.81
CA TRP A 476 -7.32 -9.50 -19.24
C TRP A 476 -7.34 -9.47 -17.73
N ARG A 477 -8.54 -9.35 -17.16
CA ARG A 477 -8.82 -9.79 -15.80
C ARG A 477 -9.73 -11.00 -15.84
N TYR A 478 -9.34 -12.05 -15.12
CA TYR A 478 -10.14 -13.23 -14.86
C TYR A 478 -10.38 -13.39 -13.37
N ILE A 479 -11.62 -13.58 -12.97
CA ILE A 479 -12.03 -13.81 -11.58
C ILE A 479 -12.73 -15.17 -11.51
N ARG A 480 -12.39 -15.96 -10.49
CA ARG A 480 -13.11 -17.19 -10.12
C ARG A 480 -13.48 -17.12 -8.66
N TYR A 481 -14.76 -17.15 -8.38
CA TYR A 481 -15.30 -17.22 -7.03
C TYR A 481 -15.29 -18.65 -6.49
N HIS A 482 -15.32 -18.78 -5.15
CA HIS A 482 -15.27 -20.08 -4.46
C HIS A 482 -16.49 -20.99 -4.74
N ASN A 483 -17.59 -20.41 -5.22
CA ASN A 483 -18.80 -21.12 -5.62
C ASN A 483 -18.78 -21.57 -7.10
N GLY A 484 -17.73 -21.22 -7.84
CA GLY A 484 -17.52 -21.58 -9.24
C GLY A 484 -18.00 -20.54 -10.24
N ASP A 485 -18.62 -19.44 -9.83
CA ASP A 485 -18.95 -18.32 -10.71
C ASP A 485 -17.69 -17.62 -11.21
N GLU A 486 -17.77 -17.05 -12.42
CA GLU A 486 -16.60 -16.48 -13.10
C GLU A 486 -16.91 -15.13 -13.73
N GLU A 487 -15.94 -14.25 -13.67
CA GLU A 487 -15.95 -12.99 -14.44
C GLU A 487 -14.72 -12.94 -15.34
N LEU A 488 -14.85 -12.27 -16.48
CA LEU A 488 -13.78 -12.06 -17.45
C LEU A 488 -13.95 -10.70 -18.11
N TYR A 489 -12.89 -9.90 -18.10
CA TYR A 489 -12.87 -8.55 -18.68
C TYR A 489 -11.69 -8.39 -19.64
N ASP A 490 -11.94 -7.77 -20.81
CA ASP A 490 -10.91 -7.35 -21.78
C ASP A 490 -10.49 -5.92 -21.43
N CYS A 491 -9.50 -5.78 -20.57
CA CYS A 491 -9.07 -4.49 -20.02
C CYS A 491 -8.48 -3.53 -21.06
N THR A 492 -8.19 -4.02 -22.29
CA THR A 492 -7.76 -3.15 -23.40
C THR A 492 -8.92 -2.43 -24.08
N LYS A 493 -10.12 -2.97 -23.98
CA LYS A 493 -11.36 -2.42 -24.58
C LYS A 493 -12.33 -1.89 -23.54
N ASP A 494 -12.27 -2.45 -22.37
CA ASP A 494 -13.11 -2.16 -21.22
C ASP A 494 -12.21 -1.98 -19.98
N PRO A 495 -11.49 -0.86 -19.88
CA PRO A 495 -10.58 -0.59 -18.76
C PRO A 495 -11.28 -0.42 -17.42
N TYR A 496 -12.59 -0.23 -17.43
CA TYR A 496 -13.43 -0.08 -16.24
C TYR A 496 -14.12 -1.37 -15.82
N GLU A 497 -13.88 -2.49 -16.52
CA GLU A 497 -14.45 -3.80 -16.20
C GLU A 497 -16.01 -3.82 -16.18
N TRP A 498 -16.65 -3.03 -17.07
CA TRP A 498 -18.12 -2.87 -17.09
C TRP A 498 -18.89 -4.10 -17.60
N HIS A 499 -18.26 -4.95 -18.43
CA HIS A 499 -18.97 -6.03 -19.11
C HIS A 499 -18.34 -7.38 -18.83
N ASN A 500 -19.02 -8.22 -18.08
CA ASN A 500 -18.58 -9.59 -17.82
C ASN A 500 -18.70 -10.48 -19.07
N LEU A 501 -17.59 -10.73 -19.72
CA LEU A 501 -17.48 -11.54 -20.94
C LEU A 501 -17.59 -13.05 -20.66
N ALA A 502 -17.48 -13.51 -19.41
CA ALA A 502 -17.58 -14.91 -19.03
C ALA A 502 -18.96 -15.50 -19.39
N LEU A 503 -19.99 -14.66 -19.43
CA LEU A 503 -21.36 -15.05 -19.80
C LEU A 503 -21.52 -15.36 -21.30
N GLN A 504 -20.56 -14.98 -22.14
CA GLN A 504 -20.65 -15.09 -23.59
C GLN A 504 -19.91 -16.34 -24.13
N LYS A 505 -20.60 -17.19 -24.87
CA LYS A 505 -20.08 -18.48 -25.41
C LYS A 505 -18.76 -18.33 -26.20
N LYS A 506 -18.56 -17.21 -26.90
CA LYS A 506 -17.35 -16.97 -27.72
C LYS A 506 -16.06 -16.89 -26.90
N TYR A 507 -16.13 -16.56 -25.60
CA TYR A 507 -14.97 -16.45 -24.71
C TYR A 507 -14.63 -17.73 -23.93
N ARG A 508 -15.37 -18.83 -24.15
CA ARG A 508 -15.07 -20.13 -23.52
C ARG A 508 -13.62 -20.62 -23.70
N PRO A 509 -12.95 -20.42 -24.86
CA PRO A 509 -11.53 -20.78 -24.98
C PRO A 509 -10.61 -19.97 -24.05
N VAL A 510 -10.87 -18.66 -23.89
CA VAL A 510 -10.13 -17.78 -23.00
C VAL A 510 -10.32 -18.20 -21.54
N LEU A 511 -11.56 -18.43 -21.13
CA LEU A 511 -11.89 -18.94 -19.79
C LEU A 511 -11.20 -20.27 -19.49
N LYS A 512 -11.15 -21.19 -20.47
CA LYS A 512 -10.46 -22.48 -20.30
C LYS A 512 -8.97 -22.31 -20.04
N ASP A 513 -8.33 -21.37 -20.71
CA ASP A 513 -6.92 -21.05 -20.53
C ASP A 513 -6.67 -20.45 -19.13
N PHE A 514 -7.47 -19.45 -18.75
CA PHE A 514 -7.35 -18.83 -17.44
C PHE A 514 -7.61 -19.78 -16.26
N ARG A 515 -8.59 -20.69 -16.39
CA ARG A 515 -8.80 -21.76 -15.40
C ARG A 515 -7.54 -22.60 -15.20
N LYS A 516 -6.92 -23.04 -16.29
CA LYS A 516 -5.69 -23.83 -16.26
C LYS A 516 -4.53 -23.01 -15.64
N ARG A 517 -4.39 -21.75 -16.00
CA ARG A 517 -3.35 -20.85 -15.46
C ARG A 517 -3.55 -20.63 -13.96
N LEU A 518 -4.78 -20.38 -13.53
CA LEU A 518 -5.11 -20.19 -12.12
C LEU A 518 -4.84 -21.47 -11.32
N ASP A 519 -5.32 -22.64 -11.80
CA ASP A 519 -5.07 -23.92 -11.14
C ASP A 519 -3.57 -24.20 -10.96
N ALA A 520 -2.77 -23.87 -11.97
CA ALA A 520 -1.30 -24.03 -11.89
C ALA A 520 -0.65 -23.07 -10.87
N ARG A 521 -1.26 -21.90 -10.60
CA ARG A 521 -0.73 -20.89 -9.67
C ARG A 521 -1.11 -21.16 -8.21
N ILE A 522 -2.27 -21.79 -7.97
CA ILE A 522 -2.76 -22.07 -6.61
C ILE A 522 -2.56 -23.53 -6.20
N SER A 523 -2.09 -24.41 -7.12
CA SER A 523 -1.72 -25.79 -6.77
C SER A 523 -0.43 -25.76 -5.92
N LEU A 524 -0.50 -26.34 -4.76
CA LEU A 524 0.62 -26.52 -3.81
C LEU A 524 1.59 -27.61 -4.26
#